data_298e3e42995800e829326ff7442cfac2
#
_entry.id   298e3e42995800e829326ff7442cfac2
#
_cell.length_a   1.000
_cell.length_b   1.000
_cell.length_c   1.000
_cell.angle_alpha   90.00
_cell.angle_beta   90.00
_cell.angle_gamma   90.00
#
_symmetry.space_group_name_H-M   'P 1'
#
loop_
_entity.id
_entity.type
_entity.pdbx_description
1 polymer ?
#
loop_
_entity_poly.entity_id
_entity_poly.type
_entity_poly.pdbx_seq_one_letter_code
_entity_poly.pdbx_strand_id
1 'polypeptide(L)'
;DAMTRIGLSSARSDVAHTMAEALSIQEKNGFPVVIRPSFTLGGTGGGIAYNMEEFAAICQRGFDLSPTHELLIEESLIGWKEFEMEVVRDKADNCIIVCSIENLDPMGVHTGDSITVAPAQTLTDKEYQVMRNASIAVLREIGVDTGGSNVQFAIDPADGRMIVIEMNPRVSRSSALASKATGFPI
;
A
#
# COMPACT_ATOMS: atom_id res chain seq x y z
N ASP A 1 4.18 13.05 0.97
CA ASP A 1 4.51 14.10 1.97
C ASP A 1 4.06 13.71 3.39
N ALA A 2 2.80 13.25 3.63
CA ALA A 2 2.33 12.91 4.98
C ALA A 2 3.18 11.81 5.63
N MET A 3 3.41 10.71 4.94
CA MET A 3 4.24 9.62 5.47
C MET A 3 5.66 10.07 5.80
N THR A 4 6.26 10.88 4.93
CA THR A 4 7.62 11.44 5.17
C THR A 4 7.69 12.28 6.44
N ARG A 5 6.65 13.12 6.72
CA ARG A 5 6.60 13.94 7.95
C ARG A 5 6.61 13.12 9.24
N ILE A 6 6.05 11.93 9.21
CA ILE A 6 6.01 11.03 10.38
C ILE A 6 7.11 9.95 10.36
N GLY A 7 8.09 10.09 9.45
CA GLY A 7 9.24 9.19 9.36
C GLY A 7 8.93 7.81 8.78
N LEU A 8 7.82 7.68 8.04
CA LEU A 8 7.44 6.44 7.36
C LEU A 8 7.76 6.53 5.86
N SER A 9 7.96 5.37 5.25
CA SER A 9 8.20 5.24 3.82
C SER A 9 6.95 4.75 3.09
N SER A 10 6.79 5.22 1.87
CA SER A 10 5.90 4.64 0.84
C SER A 10 6.74 4.06 -0.29
N ALA A 11 6.10 3.40 -1.25
CA ALA A 11 6.78 2.94 -2.46
C ALA A 11 7.49 4.11 -3.13
N ARG A 12 8.71 3.86 -3.64
CA ARG A 12 9.44 4.87 -4.42
C ARG A 12 8.67 5.13 -5.70
N SER A 13 8.21 6.34 -5.87
CA SER A 13 7.38 6.73 -7.00
C SER A 13 7.67 8.16 -7.42
N ASP A 14 7.46 8.43 -8.70
CA ASP A 14 7.51 9.79 -9.23
C ASP A 14 6.54 9.92 -10.41
N VAL A 15 6.22 11.17 -10.77
CA VAL A 15 5.28 11.49 -11.83
C VAL A 15 6.05 11.88 -13.10
N ALA A 16 5.61 11.35 -14.24
CA ALA A 16 6.15 11.66 -15.55
C ALA A 16 5.06 12.24 -16.47
N HIS A 17 5.41 13.28 -17.20
CA HIS A 17 4.59 13.88 -18.27
C HIS A 17 5.20 13.63 -19.66
N THR A 18 6.42 13.12 -19.71
CA THR A 18 7.14 12.80 -20.94
C THR A 18 7.83 11.44 -20.84
N MET A 19 8.09 10.82 -21.98
CA MET A 19 8.84 9.56 -22.03
C MET A 19 10.26 9.72 -21.45
N ALA A 20 10.90 10.87 -21.62
CA ALA A 20 12.25 11.14 -21.08
C ALA A 20 12.23 11.16 -19.53
N GLU A 21 11.23 11.77 -18.92
CA GLU A 21 11.01 11.74 -17.48
C GLU A 21 10.73 10.32 -17.00
N ALA A 22 9.86 9.59 -17.71
CA ALA A 22 9.54 8.21 -17.38
C ALA A 22 10.78 7.31 -17.36
N LEU A 23 11.66 7.43 -18.36
CA LEU A 23 12.93 6.69 -18.42
C LEU A 23 13.83 7.03 -17.23
N SER A 24 13.95 8.30 -16.88
CA SER A 24 14.76 8.72 -15.73
C SER A 24 14.26 8.16 -14.40
N ILE A 25 12.93 8.03 -14.23
CA ILE A 25 12.32 7.43 -13.05
C ILE A 25 12.59 5.92 -13.03
N GLN A 26 12.44 5.25 -14.19
CA GLN A 26 12.71 3.83 -14.32
C GLN A 26 14.15 3.47 -13.99
N GLU A 27 15.15 4.28 -14.46
CA GLU A 27 16.56 4.07 -14.12
C GLU A 27 16.83 4.07 -12.60
N LYS A 28 16.11 4.91 -11.84
CA LYS A 28 16.22 4.97 -10.37
C LYS A 28 15.56 3.79 -9.68
N ASN A 29 14.42 3.34 -10.20
CA ASN A 29 13.62 2.30 -9.56
C ASN A 29 14.07 0.88 -9.93
N GLY A 30 14.67 0.70 -11.12
CA GLY A 30 14.96 -0.63 -11.67
C GLY A 30 13.70 -1.32 -12.20
N PHE A 31 13.82 -2.59 -12.59
CA PHE A 31 12.69 -3.45 -12.94
C PHE A 31 12.44 -4.50 -11.85
N PRO A 32 11.17 -4.95 -11.67
CA PRO A 32 9.96 -4.48 -12.34
C PRO A 32 9.46 -3.14 -11.79
N VAL A 33 8.70 -2.39 -12.62
CA VAL A 33 8.05 -1.13 -12.22
C VAL A 33 6.56 -1.18 -12.54
N VAL A 34 5.77 -0.50 -11.70
CA VAL A 34 4.33 -0.31 -11.89
C VAL A 34 4.10 1.04 -12.55
N ILE A 35 3.28 1.07 -13.59
CA ILE A 35 2.92 2.27 -14.34
C ILE A 35 1.42 2.47 -14.21
N ARG A 36 1.01 3.64 -13.72
CA ARG A 36 -0.39 3.99 -13.53
C ARG A 36 -0.71 5.33 -14.20
N PRO A 37 -1.51 5.33 -15.27
CA PRO A 37 -2.00 6.58 -15.83
C PRO A 37 -2.89 7.32 -14.84
N SER A 38 -2.66 8.61 -14.65
CA SER A 38 -3.47 9.44 -13.76
C SER A 38 -4.87 9.64 -14.33
N PHE A 39 -5.86 9.67 -13.43
CA PHE A 39 -7.29 9.93 -13.75
C PHE A 39 -7.95 8.95 -14.70
N THR A 40 -7.46 7.72 -14.79
CA THR A 40 -8.13 6.63 -15.52
C THR A 40 -8.98 5.77 -14.56
N LEU A 41 -10.07 5.19 -15.07
CA LEU A 41 -10.94 4.31 -14.30
C LEU A 41 -10.41 2.88 -14.29
N GLY A 42 -10.40 2.27 -13.09
CA GLY A 42 -10.11 0.83 -12.94
C GLY A 42 -8.71 0.40 -13.38
N GLY A 43 -7.72 1.32 -13.35
CA GLY A 43 -6.34 1.00 -13.75
C GLY A 43 -6.13 0.87 -15.25
N THR A 44 -7.11 1.32 -16.06
CA THR A 44 -7.05 1.25 -17.53
C THR A 44 -5.78 1.93 -18.07
N GLY A 45 -5.05 1.21 -18.91
CA GLY A 45 -3.81 1.69 -19.53
C GLY A 45 -2.55 1.51 -18.69
N GLY A 46 -2.70 1.16 -17.41
CA GLY A 46 -1.59 0.81 -16.54
C GLY A 46 -1.08 -0.62 -16.74
N GLY A 47 -0.02 -0.95 -16.03
CA GLY A 47 0.56 -2.28 -16.04
C GLY A 47 1.87 -2.36 -15.28
N ILE A 48 2.45 -3.55 -15.27
CA ILE A 48 3.77 -3.83 -14.72
C ILE A 48 4.70 -4.12 -15.87
N ALA A 49 5.83 -3.41 -15.89
CA ALA A 49 6.87 -3.65 -16.88
C ALA A 49 8.05 -4.40 -16.24
N TYR A 50 8.49 -5.45 -16.90
CA TYR A 50 9.64 -6.27 -16.49
C TYR A 50 10.88 -6.01 -17.32
N ASN A 51 10.75 -5.28 -18.41
CA ASN A 51 11.83 -4.91 -19.32
C ASN A 51 11.50 -3.61 -20.05
N MET A 52 12.50 -3.09 -20.79
CA MET A 52 12.40 -1.79 -21.45
C MET A 52 11.35 -1.76 -22.58
N GLU A 53 11.15 -2.88 -23.29
CA GLU A 53 10.16 -2.96 -24.38
C GLU A 53 8.73 -2.83 -23.83
N GLU A 54 8.41 -3.61 -22.78
CA GLU A 54 7.12 -3.51 -22.07
C GLU A 54 6.93 -2.13 -21.46
N PHE A 55 7.98 -1.57 -20.87
CA PHE A 55 7.96 -0.24 -20.25
C PHE A 55 7.56 0.83 -21.27
N ALA A 56 8.24 0.87 -22.41
CA ALA A 56 7.96 1.85 -23.47
C ALA A 56 6.52 1.72 -24.00
N ALA A 57 6.07 0.48 -24.24
CA ALA A 57 4.72 0.22 -24.75
C ALA A 57 3.63 0.63 -23.74
N ILE A 58 3.81 0.32 -22.45
CA ILE A 58 2.83 0.67 -21.40
C ILE A 58 2.83 2.18 -21.17
N CYS A 59 3.99 2.84 -21.12
CA CYS A 59 4.07 4.29 -20.95
C CYS A 59 3.40 5.03 -22.09
N GLN A 60 3.66 4.65 -23.35
CA GLN A 60 3.03 5.29 -24.51
C GLN A 60 1.51 5.18 -24.45
N ARG A 61 1.00 3.97 -24.24
CA ARG A 61 -0.45 3.74 -24.08
C ARG A 61 -1.03 4.51 -22.89
N GLY A 62 -0.31 4.57 -21.78
CA GLY A 62 -0.74 5.28 -20.58
C GLY A 62 -0.82 6.79 -20.77
N PHE A 63 0.16 7.40 -21.45
CA PHE A 63 0.12 8.82 -21.82
C PHE A 63 -1.07 9.15 -22.72
N ASP A 64 -1.36 8.27 -23.70
CA ASP A 64 -2.46 8.46 -24.64
C ASP A 64 -3.84 8.38 -23.95
N LEU A 65 -3.94 7.57 -22.88
CA LEU A 65 -5.19 7.36 -22.15
C LEU A 65 -5.39 8.31 -20.96
N SER A 66 -4.32 8.87 -20.42
CA SER A 66 -4.42 9.83 -19.31
C SER A 66 -4.94 11.18 -19.80
N PRO A 67 -6.06 11.70 -19.26
CA PRO A 67 -6.59 13.00 -19.63
C PRO A 67 -5.62 14.17 -19.39
N THR A 68 -4.70 13.99 -18.42
CA THR A 68 -3.68 14.98 -18.06
C THR A 68 -2.32 14.67 -18.67
N HIS A 69 -2.21 13.63 -19.49
CA HIS A 69 -0.95 13.17 -20.08
C HIS A 69 0.11 12.93 -19.00
N GLU A 70 -0.29 12.19 -17.94
CA GLU A 70 0.48 12.00 -16.73
C GLU A 70 0.52 10.53 -16.32
N LEU A 71 1.70 10.05 -15.95
CA LEU A 71 1.91 8.70 -15.41
C LEU A 71 2.55 8.79 -14.02
N LEU A 72 2.04 7.99 -13.09
CA LEU A 72 2.74 7.64 -11.86
C LEU A 72 3.53 6.36 -12.12
N ILE A 73 4.84 6.40 -11.85
CA ILE A 73 5.74 5.26 -12.01
C ILE A 73 6.28 4.90 -10.64
N GLU A 74 6.04 3.66 -10.21
CA GLU A 74 6.36 3.19 -8.87
C GLU A 74 7.25 1.95 -8.92
N GLU A 75 8.11 1.77 -7.89
CA GLU A 75 8.78 0.48 -7.69
C GLU A 75 7.73 -0.63 -7.50
N SER A 76 8.02 -1.81 -8.02
CA SER A 76 7.13 -2.95 -7.83
C SER A 76 7.37 -3.62 -6.48
N LEU A 77 6.29 -3.95 -5.81
CA LEU A 77 6.30 -4.68 -4.53
C LEU A 77 5.91 -6.15 -4.71
N ILE A 78 5.92 -6.66 -5.95
CA ILE A 78 5.60 -8.07 -6.21
C ILE A 78 6.51 -8.97 -5.37
N GLY A 79 5.90 -9.94 -4.69
CA GLY A 79 6.62 -10.88 -3.85
C GLY A 79 6.87 -10.40 -2.41
N TRP A 80 6.55 -9.15 -2.08
CA TRP A 80 6.61 -8.67 -0.71
C TRP A 80 5.48 -9.27 0.13
N LYS A 81 5.70 -9.38 1.43
CA LYS A 81 4.65 -9.78 2.37
C LYS A 81 3.67 -8.64 2.60
N GLU A 82 2.39 -8.96 2.70
CA GLU A 82 1.33 -7.99 2.95
C GLU A 82 0.72 -8.19 4.33
N PHE A 83 0.63 -7.10 5.09
CA PHE A 83 0.00 -7.06 6.41
C PHE A 83 -0.97 -5.90 6.51
N GLU A 84 -1.98 -6.07 7.34
CA GLU A 84 -2.97 -5.04 7.63
C GLU A 84 -3.14 -4.88 9.14
N MET A 85 -3.40 -3.65 9.58
CA MET A 85 -3.79 -3.35 10.95
C MET A 85 -5.20 -2.78 10.97
N GLU A 86 -6.09 -3.43 11.70
CA GLU A 86 -7.42 -2.89 12.00
C GLU A 86 -7.32 -2.02 13.24
N VAL A 87 -7.60 -0.74 13.09
CA VAL A 87 -7.37 0.30 14.09
C VAL A 87 -8.66 1.02 14.39
N VAL A 88 -8.92 1.28 15.66
CA VAL A 88 -10.02 2.15 16.07
C VAL A 88 -9.44 3.35 16.81
N ARG A 89 -9.88 4.55 16.43
CA ARG A 89 -9.50 5.80 17.10
C ARG A 89 -10.73 6.66 17.35
N ASP A 90 -10.77 7.28 18.52
CA ASP A 90 -11.83 8.23 18.89
C ASP A 90 -11.34 9.69 18.95
N LYS A 91 -12.26 10.61 19.18
CA LYS A 91 -11.96 12.05 19.29
C LYS A 91 -11.12 12.44 20.50
N ALA A 92 -11.04 11.57 21.51
CA ALA A 92 -10.20 11.76 22.68
C ALA A 92 -8.77 11.21 22.48
N ASP A 93 -8.45 10.79 21.25
CA ASP A 93 -7.18 10.16 20.85
C ASP A 93 -6.92 8.80 21.52
N ASN A 94 -7.96 8.13 22.01
CA ASN A 94 -7.83 6.72 22.34
C ASN A 94 -7.68 5.95 21.03
N CYS A 95 -6.55 5.28 20.87
CA CYS A 95 -6.20 4.57 19.65
C CYS A 95 -5.74 3.16 19.96
N ILE A 96 -6.43 2.15 19.42
CA ILE A 96 -6.14 0.74 19.65
C ILE A 96 -6.00 -0.02 18.34
N ILE A 97 -5.08 -0.98 18.31
CA ILE A 97 -5.06 -2.01 17.27
C ILE A 97 -5.98 -3.13 17.72
N VAL A 98 -7.06 -3.35 16.99
CA VAL A 98 -7.99 -4.43 17.27
C VAL A 98 -7.41 -5.77 16.86
N CYS A 99 -6.80 -5.83 15.68
CA CYS A 99 -6.21 -7.06 15.15
C CYS A 99 -5.15 -6.73 14.09
N SER A 100 -4.10 -7.54 14.06
CA SER A 100 -3.21 -7.64 12.91
C SER A 100 -3.73 -8.71 11.95
N ILE A 101 -3.57 -8.49 10.66
CA ILE A 101 -4.03 -9.38 9.60
C ILE A 101 -2.87 -9.64 8.65
N GLU A 102 -2.78 -10.85 8.14
CA GLU A 102 -1.78 -11.27 7.17
C GLU A 102 -2.47 -11.83 5.93
N ASN A 103 -2.05 -11.37 4.76
CA ASN A 103 -2.35 -12.00 3.50
C ASN A 103 -1.23 -13.02 3.20
N LEU A 104 -1.58 -14.31 3.14
CA LEU A 104 -0.58 -15.37 2.94
C LEU A 104 0.00 -15.37 1.53
N ASP A 105 -0.77 -14.92 0.56
CA ASP A 105 -0.29 -14.72 -0.80
C ASP A 105 0.54 -13.43 -0.86
N PRO A 106 1.67 -13.45 -1.60
CA PRO A 106 2.52 -12.27 -1.71
C PRO A 106 1.85 -11.14 -2.48
N MET A 107 2.36 -9.93 -2.31
CA MET A 107 1.96 -8.76 -3.10
C MET A 107 1.99 -9.08 -4.60
N GLY A 108 0.95 -8.67 -5.32
CA GLY A 108 0.68 -8.98 -6.72
C GLY A 108 -0.54 -9.88 -6.89
N VAL A 109 -0.93 -10.65 -5.88
CA VAL A 109 -2.24 -11.30 -5.80
C VAL A 109 -3.24 -10.30 -5.23
N HIS A 110 -4.41 -10.16 -5.86
CA HIS A 110 -5.43 -9.24 -5.37
C HIS A 110 -5.92 -9.66 -3.98
N THR A 111 -6.00 -8.72 -3.03
CA THR A 111 -6.42 -8.98 -1.63
C THR A 111 -7.75 -9.75 -1.52
N GLY A 112 -8.65 -9.57 -2.49
CA GLY A 112 -9.92 -10.30 -2.56
C GLY A 112 -9.79 -11.78 -2.90
N ASP A 113 -8.66 -12.18 -3.47
CA ASP A 113 -8.36 -13.54 -3.93
C ASP A 113 -7.31 -14.23 -3.05
N SER A 114 -6.72 -13.48 -2.10
CA SER A 114 -5.70 -13.98 -1.16
C SER A 114 -6.32 -14.68 0.05
N ILE A 115 -5.60 -15.66 0.59
CA ILE A 115 -5.92 -16.26 1.88
C ILE A 115 -5.54 -15.27 2.98
N THR A 116 -6.53 -14.80 3.71
CA THR A 116 -6.37 -13.81 4.77
C THR A 116 -6.51 -14.45 6.15
N VAL A 117 -5.55 -14.23 7.03
CA VAL A 117 -5.49 -14.79 8.39
C VAL A 117 -5.47 -13.69 9.45
N ALA A 118 -6.29 -13.84 10.47
CA ALA A 118 -6.36 -12.95 11.62
C ALA A 118 -6.34 -13.77 12.94
N PRO A 119 -5.43 -13.44 13.88
CA PRO A 119 -4.34 -12.48 13.80
C PRO A 119 -3.22 -12.95 12.85
N ALA A 120 -2.33 -12.03 12.44
CA ALA A 120 -1.14 -12.34 11.66
C ALA A 120 -0.27 -13.40 12.35
N GLN A 121 0.24 -14.37 11.57
CA GLN A 121 0.93 -15.55 12.10
C GLN A 121 2.46 -15.45 12.01
N THR A 122 2.99 -14.65 11.08
CA THR A 122 4.44 -14.61 10.79
C THR A 122 5.13 -13.32 11.26
N LEU A 123 4.41 -12.42 11.95
CA LEU A 123 4.99 -11.23 12.58
C LEU A 123 5.72 -11.60 13.87
N THR A 124 6.94 -11.13 14.01
CA THR A 124 7.60 -11.06 15.33
C THR A 124 6.98 -9.95 16.17
N ASP A 125 7.14 -10.03 17.49
CA ASP A 125 6.66 -8.96 18.39
C ASP A 125 7.25 -7.60 18.04
N LYS A 126 8.52 -7.55 17.65
CA LYS A 126 9.19 -6.33 17.24
C LYS A 126 8.55 -5.72 15.98
N GLU A 127 8.29 -6.51 14.96
CA GLU A 127 7.63 -6.06 13.74
C GLU A 127 6.21 -5.58 14.01
N TYR A 128 5.46 -6.33 14.83
CA TYR A 128 4.13 -5.92 15.27
C TYR A 128 4.15 -4.55 15.95
N GLN A 129 5.09 -4.31 16.88
CA GLN A 129 5.22 -3.03 17.59
C GLN A 129 5.55 -1.88 16.63
N VAL A 130 6.38 -2.12 15.63
CA VAL A 130 6.69 -1.12 14.59
C VAL A 130 5.44 -0.78 13.77
N MET A 131 4.71 -1.79 13.29
CA MET A 131 3.47 -1.58 12.53
C MET A 131 2.39 -0.90 13.36
N ARG A 132 2.24 -1.29 14.64
CA ARG A 132 1.31 -0.64 15.57
C ARG A 132 1.61 0.86 15.69
N ASN A 133 2.86 1.20 15.96
CA ASN A 133 3.26 2.59 16.12
C ASN A 133 3.08 3.39 14.82
N ALA A 134 3.41 2.79 13.68
CA ALA A 134 3.21 3.37 12.36
C ALA A 134 1.71 3.62 12.09
N SER A 135 0.85 2.65 12.37
CA SER A 135 -0.60 2.79 12.18
C SER A 135 -1.18 3.94 13.00
N ILE A 136 -0.80 4.04 14.27
CA ILE A 136 -1.23 5.15 15.15
C ILE A 136 -0.75 6.49 14.61
N ALA A 137 0.51 6.57 14.17
CA ALA A 137 1.08 7.78 13.58
C ALA A 137 0.34 8.19 12.28
N VAL A 138 0.02 7.22 11.42
CA VAL A 138 -0.74 7.47 10.18
C VAL A 138 -2.12 8.03 10.47
N LEU A 139 -2.89 7.44 11.39
CA LEU A 139 -4.23 7.93 11.72
C LEU A 139 -4.20 9.36 12.29
N ARG A 140 -3.19 9.65 13.13
CA ARG A 140 -3.01 10.99 13.69
C ARG A 140 -2.62 12.01 12.64
N GLU A 141 -1.68 11.67 11.75
CA GLU A 141 -1.21 12.56 10.68
C GLU A 141 -2.33 12.90 9.68
N ILE A 142 -3.14 11.91 9.32
CA ILE A 142 -4.28 12.10 8.40
C ILE A 142 -5.46 12.77 9.10
N GLY A 143 -5.55 12.69 10.42
CA GLY A 143 -6.60 13.31 11.22
C GLY A 143 -7.89 12.48 11.30
N VAL A 144 -7.81 11.16 11.11
CA VAL A 144 -8.97 10.28 11.28
C VAL A 144 -9.19 10.03 12.78
N ASP A 145 -10.38 10.42 13.27
CA ASP A 145 -10.73 10.39 14.69
C ASP A 145 -12.12 9.78 14.96
N THR A 146 -12.67 9.05 14.00
CA THR A 146 -14.03 8.51 14.11
C THR A 146 -14.12 7.08 13.58
N GLY A 147 -14.00 6.11 14.47
CA GLY A 147 -14.28 4.71 14.19
C GLY A 147 -13.11 3.89 13.64
N GLY A 148 -13.45 2.86 12.87
CA GLY A 148 -12.51 1.89 12.35
C GLY A 148 -11.77 2.36 11.11
N SER A 149 -10.50 1.99 11.03
CA SER A 149 -9.63 2.23 9.88
C SER A 149 -8.76 1.00 9.63
N ASN A 150 -8.41 0.79 8.38
CA ASN A 150 -7.49 -0.25 7.94
C ASN A 150 -6.22 0.40 7.41
N VAL A 151 -5.05 0.00 7.94
CA VAL A 151 -3.73 0.46 7.46
C VAL A 151 -2.99 -0.74 6.89
N GLN A 152 -2.56 -0.63 5.63
CA GLN A 152 -1.88 -1.70 4.90
C GLN A 152 -0.38 -1.43 4.78
N PHE A 153 0.40 -2.49 4.98
CA PHE A 153 1.85 -2.46 4.94
C PHE A 153 2.38 -3.56 4.02
N ALA A 154 3.48 -3.26 3.34
CA ALA A 154 4.31 -4.26 2.68
C ALA A 154 5.65 -4.37 3.39
N ILE A 155 6.16 -5.60 3.51
CA ILE A 155 7.48 -5.89 4.04
C ILE A 155 8.29 -6.65 2.99
N ASP A 156 9.46 -6.12 2.64
CA ASP A 156 10.42 -6.84 1.81
C ASP A 156 10.95 -8.06 2.58
N PRO A 157 10.74 -9.27 2.07
CA PRO A 157 11.25 -10.47 2.73
C PRO A 157 12.79 -10.59 2.71
N ALA A 158 13.48 -9.81 1.87
CA ALA A 158 14.92 -9.87 1.73
C ALA A 158 15.67 -9.08 2.82
N ASP A 159 15.18 -7.90 3.18
CA ASP A 159 15.87 -6.99 4.11
C ASP A 159 14.99 -6.47 5.26
N GLY A 160 13.69 -6.76 5.24
CA GLY A 160 12.73 -6.32 6.25
C GLY A 160 12.28 -4.86 6.08
N ARG A 161 12.57 -4.22 4.96
CA ARG A 161 12.07 -2.87 4.65
C ARG A 161 10.55 -2.86 4.68
N MET A 162 10.00 -1.99 5.51
CA MET A 162 8.56 -1.81 5.65
C MET A 162 8.11 -0.51 4.98
N ILE A 163 7.04 -0.58 4.23
CA ILE A 163 6.38 0.60 3.65
C ILE A 163 4.89 0.61 3.95
N VAL A 164 4.32 1.80 4.01
CA VAL A 164 2.86 2.01 4.05
C VAL A 164 2.34 2.00 2.62
N ILE A 165 1.35 1.15 2.35
CA ILE A 165 0.68 1.06 1.05
C ILE A 165 -0.48 2.05 1.00
N GLU A 166 -1.43 1.88 1.92
CA GLU A 166 -2.61 2.74 2.00
C GLU A 166 -3.23 2.74 3.40
N MET A 167 -4.06 3.74 3.66
CA MET A 167 -4.94 3.78 4.81
C MET A 167 -6.37 4.05 4.34
N ASN A 168 -7.28 3.20 4.78
CA ASN A 168 -8.70 3.27 4.46
C ASN A 168 -9.48 3.68 5.70
N PRO A 169 -10.02 4.92 5.79
CA PRO A 169 -10.76 5.41 6.96
C PRO A 169 -12.21 4.90 6.95
N ARG A 170 -12.37 3.61 6.91
CA ARG A 170 -13.65 2.90 6.87
C ARG A 170 -13.50 1.47 7.34
N VAL A 171 -14.60 0.84 7.71
CA VAL A 171 -14.67 -0.62 7.90
C VAL A 171 -14.66 -1.35 6.55
N SER A 172 -14.20 -2.59 6.56
CA SER A 172 -14.02 -3.42 5.39
C SER A 172 -14.29 -4.90 5.70
N ARG A 173 -14.02 -5.79 4.74
CA ARG A 173 -14.08 -7.24 4.97
C ARG A 173 -13.08 -7.69 6.03
N SER A 174 -11.90 -7.09 6.06
CA SER A 174 -10.88 -7.35 7.07
C SER A 174 -11.34 -6.91 8.47
N SER A 175 -12.09 -5.83 8.60
CA SER A 175 -12.71 -5.43 9.88
C SER A 175 -13.71 -6.48 10.38
N ALA A 176 -14.51 -7.06 9.50
CA ALA A 176 -15.43 -8.14 9.86
C ALA A 176 -14.68 -9.41 10.31
N LEU A 177 -13.58 -9.75 9.63
CA LEU A 177 -12.71 -10.85 10.02
C LEU A 177 -12.07 -10.59 11.39
N ALA A 178 -11.51 -9.40 11.61
CA ALA A 178 -10.92 -8.98 12.87
C ALA A 178 -11.93 -9.04 14.02
N SER A 179 -13.15 -8.51 13.81
CA SER A 179 -14.23 -8.57 14.81
C SER A 179 -14.58 -10.01 15.17
N LYS A 180 -14.62 -10.89 14.19
CA LYS A 180 -14.91 -12.32 14.43
C LYS A 180 -13.76 -13.02 15.15
N ALA A 181 -12.52 -12.71 14.81
CA ALA A 181 -11.34 -13.32 15.41
C ALA A 181 -11.12 -12.91 16.87
N THR A 182 -11.41 -11.64 17.20
CA THR A 182 -11.13 -11.06 18.51
C THR A 182 -12.35 -10.98 19.43
N GLY A 183 -13.56 -11.03 18.88
CA GLY A 183 -14.79 -10.72 19.61
C GLY A 183 -15.02 -9.22 19.84
N PHE A 184 -14.13 -8.34 19.33
CA PHE A 184 -14.28 -6.90 19.46
C PHE A 184 -15.13 -6.36 18.29
N PRO A 185 -16.24 -5.66 18.55
CA PRO A 185 -17.08 -5.08 17.49
C PRO A 185 -16.43 -3.80 16.96
N ILE A 186 -15.99 -3.85 15.72
CA ILE A 186 -15.46 -2.68 15.01
C ILE A 186 -16.59 -1.92 14.33
#